data_c11357222176d459723d5a0bf3b3d3c6
#
_entry.id   c11357222176d459723d5a0bf3b3d3c6
#
_cell.length_a   1.000
_cell.length_b   1.000
_cell.length_c   1.000
_cell.angle_alpha   90.00
_cell.angle_beta   90.00
_cell.angle_gamma   90.00
#
_symmetry.space_group_name_H-M   'P 1'
#
loop_
_entity.id
_entity.type
_entity.pdbx_description
1 polymer ?
#
loop_
_entity_poly.entity_id
_entity_poly.type
_entity_poly.pdbx_seq_one_letter_code
_entity_poly.pdbx_strand_id
1 'polypeptide(L)'
;ALQKAKDIINGVPSSTLDKATIEDALLELQNARESLHGEQKLQEAKNQAVAEIDNLQALNPGQVLAEKTLVNQASTKPEVQEALQKAKELNEAMKALKTEINKKEQIKADSRYVNADSGLQANYNSALNYGSQIIATTQPPELNKDVINRATQTIKTAENNLNGQSKLAEAKSDGNQSIEHLQGLTQSQKDKQHDLINQAQTKQQVDDIVN
;
A
#
# COMPACT_ATOMS: atom_id res chain seq x y z
N ALA A 1 37.46 12.02 -31.58
CA ALA A 1 36.60 12.09 -32.75
C ALA A 1 35.83 13.41 -32.83
N LEU A 2 34.96 13.77 -31.83
CA LEU A 2 34.12 14.98 -31.90
C LEU A 2 34.91 16.27 -32.02
N GLN A 3 36.04 16.43 -31.26
CA GLN A 3 36.86 17.63 -31.36
C GLN A 3 37.56 17.73 -32.75
N LYS A 4 38.10 16.63 -33.27
CA LYS A 4 38.70 16.57 -34.61
C LYS A 4 37.68 16.99 -35.68
N ALA A 5 36.44 16.51 -35.63
CA ALA A 5 35.43 16.89 -36.57
C ALA A 5 35.06 18.41 -36.47
N LYS A 6 34.96 18.96 -35.23
CA LYS A 6 34.74 20.40 -35.02
C LYS A 6 35.91 21.25 -35.55
N ASP A 7 37.16 20.82 -35.36
CA ASP A 7 38.31 21.54 -35.82
C ASP A 7 38.34 21.61 -37.36
N ILE A 8 38.00 20.52 -38.05
CA ILE A 8 37.84 20.49 -39.51
C ILE A 8 36.76 21.45 -39.99
N ILE A 9 35.57 21.43 -39.34
CA ILE A 9 34.45 22.31 -39.71
C ILE A 9 34.83 23.78 -39.51
N ASN A 10 35.55 24.08 -38.43
CA ASN A 10 35.94 25.44 -38.09
C ASN A 10 37.24 25.90 -38.76
N GLY A 11 37.92 25.05 -39.56
CA GLY A 11 39.14 25.36 -40.25
C GLY A 11 40.35 25.58 -39.33
N VAL A 12 40.45 24.80 -38.24
CA VAL A 12 41.51 24.93 -37.21
C VAL A 12 42.46 23.74 -37.28
N PRO A 13 43.80 23.99 -37.34
CA PRO A 13 44.52 25.28 -37.47
C PRO A 13 44.46 25.89 -38.86
N SER A 14 44.00 25.15 -39.85
CA SER A 14 43.83 25.60 -41.24
C SER A 14 42.75 24.81 -41.93
N SER A 15 42.05 25.42 -42.90
CA SER A 15 41.04 24.75 -43.72
C SER A 15 41.62 23.59 -44.51
N THR A 16 40.95 22.43 -44.51
CA THR A 16 41.33 21.32 -45.39
C THR A 16 40.36 21.16 -46.54
N LEU A 17 40.91 20.91 -47.74
CA LEU A 17 40.15 20.52 -48.92
C LEU A 17 40.36 19.04 -49.25
N ASP A 18 41.12 18.32 -48.44
CA ASP A 18 41.35 16.90 -48.63
C ASP A 18 40.14 16.08 -48.24
N LYS A 19 39.50 15.49 -49.25
CA LYS A 19 38.30 14.64 -49.08
C LYS A 19 38.58 13.47 -48.17
N ALA A 20 39.73 12.81 -48.27
CA ALA A 20 40.05 11.65 -47.46
C ALA A 20 40.12 12.00 -45.96
N THR A 21 40.74 13.14 -45.61
CA THR A 21 40.79 13.64 -44.23
C THR A 21 39.39 13.90 -43.64
N ILE A 22 38.47 14.44 -44.45
CA ILE A 22 37.09 14.69 -44.02
C ILE A 22 36.33 13.37 -43.84
N GLU A 23 36.47 12.43 -44.78
CA GLU A 23 35.82 11.11 -44.72
C GLU A 23 36.34 10.29 -43.54
N ASP A 24 37.62 10.29 -43.24
CA ASP A 24 38.21 9.64 -42.08
C ASP A 24 37.67 10.21 -40.78
N ALA A 25 37.56 11.52 -40.65
CA ALA A 25 36.99 12.15 -39.45
C ALA A 25 35.51 11.83 -39.28
N LEU A 26 34.76 11.74 -40.40
CA LEU A 26 33.36 11.30 -40.36
C LEU A 26 33.24 9.84 -39.90
N LEU A 27 34.07 8.95 -40.43
CA LEU A 27 34.09 7.54 -40.04
C LEU A 27 34.46 7.36 -38.56
N GLU A 28 35.47 8.08 -38.06
CA GLU A 28 35.86 8.08 -36.66
C GLU A 28 34.70 8.56 -35.77
N LEU A 29 33.94 9.58 -36.18
CA LEU A 29 32.80 10.10 -35.45
C LEU A 29 31.66 9.09 -35.41
N GLN A 30 31.37 8.43 -36.54
CA GLN A 30 30.35 7.36 -36.63
C GLN A 30 30.72 6.19 -35.73
N ASN A 31 31.94 5.68 -35.79
CA ASN A 31 32.43 4.59 -34.94
C ASN A 31 32.38 4.95 -33.45
N ALA A 32 32.75 6.20 -33.12
CA ALA A 32 32.67 6.69 -31.74
C ALA A 32 31.20 6.77 -31.26
N ARG A 33 30.24 7.17 -32.10
CA ARG A 33 28.81 7.18 -31.81
C ARG A 33 28.27 5.77 -31.59
N GLU A 34 28.59 4.83 -32.46
CA GLU A 34 28.20 3.43 -32.35
C GLU A 34 28.74 2.78 -31.08
N SER A 35 29.96 3.14 -30.66
CA SER A 35 30.58 2.61 -29.43
C SER A 35 29.95 3.12 -28.11
N LEU A 36 29.14 4.14 -28.15
CA LEU A 36 28.49 4.66 -26.93
C LEU A 36 27.50 3.68 -26.31
N HIS A 37 26.86 2.79 -27.07
CA HIS A 37 25.91 1.76 -26.64
C HIS A 37 24.79 2.30 -25.73
N GLY A 38 24.42 3.58 -25.84
CA GLY A 38 23.45 4.24 -24.95
C GLY A 38 22.09 3.59 -25.02
N GLU A 39 21.61 3.28 -26.22
CA GLU A 39 20.31 2.63 -26.45
C GLU A 39 20.29 1.20 -25.87
N GLN A 40 21.36 0.45 -26.07
CA GLN A 40 21.50 -0.91 -25.51
C GLN A 40 21.48 -0.87 -23.99
N LYS A 41 22.26 0.03 -23.37
CA LYS A 41 22.30 0.21 -21.91
C LYS A 41 20.95 0.67 -21.33
N LEU A 42 20.20 1.48 -22.07
CA LEU A 42 18.84 1.86 -21.67
C LEU A 42 17.91 0.66 -21.72
N GLN A 43 17.95 -0.13 -22.80
CA GLN A 43 17.12 -1.32 -22.93
C GLN A 43 17.44 -2.38 -21.88
N GLU A 44 18.71 -2.58 -21.55
CA GLU A 44 19.13 -3.45 -20.44
C GLU A 44 18.56 -2.98 -19.10
N ALA A 45 18.61 -1.66 -18.82
CA ALA A 45 18.02 -1.09 -17.60
C ALA A 45 16.51 -1.29 -17.55
N LYS A 46 15.79 -1.11 -18.67
CA LYS A 46 14.34 -1.38 -18.75
C LYS A 46 14.03 -2.84 -18.47
N ASN A 47 14.74 -3.77 -19.07
CA ASN A 47 14.53 -5.21 -18.89
C ASN A 47 14.76 -5.62 -17.43
N GLN A 48 15.78 -5.08 -16.78
CA GLN A 48 16.03 -5.31 -15.35
C GLN A 48 14.91 -4.76 -14.49
N ALA A 49 14.48 -3.51 -14.72
CA ALA A 49 13.40 -2.89 -13.96
C ALA A 49 12.06 -3.64 -14.12
N VAL A 50 11.74 -4.08 -15.34
CA VAL A 50 10.54 -4.90 -15.61
C VAL A 50 10.59 -6.22 -14.83
N ALA A 51 11.75 -6.90 -14.83
CA ALA A 51 11.92 -8.13 -14.06
C ALA A 51 11.80 -7.90 -12.53
N GLU A 52 12.29 -6.78 -12.02
CA GLU A 52 12.12 -6.43 -10.61
C GLU A 52 10.64 -6.15 -10.29
N ILE A 53 9.90 -5.45 -11.17
CA ILE A 53 8.47 -5.19 -10.97
C ILE A 53 7.67 -6.49 -10.95
N ASP A 54 8.01 -7.50 -11.77
CA ASP A 54 7.38 -8.81 -11.76
C ASP A 54 7.52 -9.54 -10.41
N ASN A 55 8.54 -9.21 -9.63
CA ASN A 55 8.77 -9.77 -8.30
C ASN A 55 8.08 -8.98 -7.16
N LEU A 56 7.35 -7.89 -7.45
CA LEU A 56 6.64 -7.09 -6.46
C LEU A 56 5.29 -7.75 -6.11
N GLN A 57 5.28 -8.61 -5.08
CA GLN A 57 4.17 -9.51 -4.73
C GLN A 57 2.92 -8.81 -4.18
N ALA A 58 3.03 -7.56 -3.74
CA ALA A 58 1.88 -6.86 -3.17
C ALA A 58 1.05 -6.10 -4.21
N LEU A 59 1.60 -5.81 -5.38
CA LEU A 59 0.87 -5.15 -6.46
C LEU A 59 -0.23 -6.08 -7.03
N ASN A 60 -1.33 -5.47 -7.51
CA ASN A 60 -2.30 -6.20 -8.31
C ASN A 60 -1.89 -6.21 -9.79
N PRO A 61 -2.49 -7.08 -10.63
CA PRO A 61 -2.09 -7.19 -12.05
C PRO A 61 -2.19 -5.89 -12.83
N GLY A 62 -3.17 -5.04 -12.53
CA GLY A 62 -3.31 -3.73 -13.19
C GLY A 62 -2.19 -2.78 -12.84
N GLN A 63 -1.77 -2.75 -11.56
CA GLN A 63 -0.64 -1.97 -11.10
C GLN A 63 0.68 -2.44 -11.73
N VAL A 64 0.93 -3.76 -11.75
CA VAL A 64 2.11 -4.33 -12.42
C VAL A 64 2.18 -3.91 -13.88
N LEU A 65 1.05 -4.00 -14.61
CA LEU A 65 1.01 -3.60 -16.02
C LEU A 65 1.29 -2.11 -16.21
N ALA A 66 0.66 -1.26 -15.38
CA ALA A 66 0.84 0.19 -15.43
C ALA A 66 2.30 0.60 -15.15
N GLU A 67 2.91 0.05 -14.10
CA GLU A 67 4.29 0.37 -13.72
C GLU A 67 5.30 -0.12 -14.78
N LYS A 68 5.11 -1.29 -15.37
CA LYS A 68 5.91 -1.76 -16.52
C LYS A 68 5.76 -0.84 -17.73
N THR A 69 4.57 -0.31 -17.96
CA THR A 69 4.33 0.63 -19.05
C THR A 69 5.14 1.92 -18.84
N LEU A 70 5.16 2.46 -17.62
CA LEU A 70 5.97 3.64 -17.27
C LEU A 70 7.46 3.39 -17.48
N VAL A 71 7.98 2.23 -17.06
CA VAL A 71 9.39 1.84 -17.32
C VAL A 71 9.68 1.79 -18.81
N ASN A 72 8.80 1.20 -19.61
CA ASN A 72 9.01 1.08 -21.07
C ASN A 72 8.95 2.43 -21.80
N GLN A 73 8.17 3.39 -21.30
CA GLN A 73 8.07 4.76 -21.84
C GLN A 73 9.27 5.64 -21.48
N ALA A 74 10.06 5.29 -20.48
CA ALA A 74 11.22 6.05 -20.08
C ALA A 74 12.24 6.21 -21.24
N SER A 75 12.78 7.39 -21.37
CA SER A 75 13.73 7.77 -22.43
C SER A 75 15.19 7.75 -21.95
N THR A 76 15.38 7.71 -20.64
CA THR A 76 16.71 7.73 -20.00
C THR A 76 16.80 6.72 -18.86
N LYS A 77 18.03 6.30 -18.50
CA LYS A 77 18.26 5.42 -17.35
C LYS A 77 17.78 6.01 -16.01
N PRO A 78 17.99 7.31 -15.71
CA PRO A 78 17.42 7.91 -14.51
C PRO A 78 15.88 7.80 -14.43
N GLU A 79 15.17 8.03 -15.56
CA GLU A 79 13.71 7.86 -15.62
C GLU A 79 13.29 6.40 -15.35
N VAL A 80 14.04 5.41 -15.86
CA VAL A 80 13.81 4.00 -15.56
C VAL A 80 13.94 3.73 -14.05
N GLN A 81 14.99 4.28 -13.44
CA GLN A 81 15.22 4.12 -12.00
C GLN A 81 14.14 4.80 -11.17
N GLU A 82 13.67 5.99 -11.56
CA GLU A 82 12.59 6.70 -10.91
C GLU A 82 11.27 5.90 -10.99
N ALA A 83 10.93 5.37 -12.18
CA ALA A 83 9.74 4.55 -12.35
C ALA A 83 9.81 3.27 -11.48
N LEU A 84 10.95 2.58 -11.47
CA LEU A 84 11.15 1.41 -10.62
C LEU A 84 11.02 1.75 -9.13
N GLN A 85 11.57 2.88 -8.69
CA GLN A 85 11.47 3.31 -7.30
C GLN A 85 10.01 3.59 -6.91
N LYS A 86 9.23 4.25 -7.77
CA LYS A 86 7.78 4.48 -7.56
C LYS A 86 7.02 3.15 -7.45
N ALA A 87 7.32 2.18 -8.31
CA ALA A 87 6.71 0.85 -8.23
C ALA A 87 7.03 0.13 -6.90
N LYS A 88 8.27 0.25 -6.40
CA LYS A 88 8.65 -0.31 -5.08
C LYS A 88 7.89 0.37 -3.94
N GLU A 89 7.77 1.69 -3.96
CA GLU A 89 7.02 2.45 -2.95
C GLU A 89 5.52 2.11 -2.97
N LEU A 90 4.95 1.95 -4.16
CA LEU A 90 3.57 1.49 -4.34
C LEU A 90 3.38 0.08 -3.75
N ASN A 91 4.33 -0.82 -4.01
CA ASN A 91 4.31 -2.18 -3.45
C ASN A 91 4.32 -2.18 -1.91
N GLU A 92 5.14 -1.34 -1.29
CA GLU A 92 5.16 -1.25 0.19
C GLU A 92 3.84 -0.70 0.74
N ALA A 93 3.24 0.30 0.08
CA ALA A 93 1.92 0.80 0.45
C ALA A 93 0.84 -0.29 0.32
N MET A 94 0.84 -1.04 -0.77
CA MET A 94 -0.10 -2.17 -0.99
C MET A 94 0.11 -3.30 0.02
N LYS A 95 1.35 -3.61 0.37
CA LYS A 95 1.67 -4.60 1.40
C LYS A 95 1.12 -4.19 2.77
N ALA A 96 1.28 -2.92 3.14
CA ALA A 96 0.72 -2.39 4.38
C ALA A 96 -0.80 -2.47 4.40
N LEU A 97 -1.48 -2.09 3.30
CA LEU A 97 -2.94 -2.17 3.17
C LEU A 97 -3.43 -3.62 3.29
N LYS A 98 -2.81 -4.56 2.57
CA LYS A 98 -3.16 -5.99 2.65
C LYS A 98 -2.97 -6.53 4.07
N THR A 99 -1.93 -6.11 4.78
CA THR A 99 -1.68 -6.51 6.17
C THR A 99 -2.80 -6.08 7.09
N GLU A 100 -3.30 -4.84 6.97
CA GLU A 100 -4.41 -4.36 7.80
C GLU A 100 -5.73 -5.10 7.46
N ILE A 101 -6.02 -5.32 6.19
CA ILE A 101 -7.22 -6.05 5.76
C ILE A 101 -7.21 -7.51 6.24
N ASN A 102 -6.04 -8.15 6.27
CA ASN A 102 -5.91 -9.53 6.71
C ASN A 102 -6.21 -9.73 8.21
N LYS A 103 -6.18 -8.67 9.02
CA LYS A 103 -6.60 -8.71 10.43
C LYS A 103 -8.12 -8.79 10.62
N LYS A 104 -8.90 -8.60 9.56
CA LYS A 104 -10.36 -8.42 9.59
C LYS A 104 -11.08 -9.48 10.44
N GLU A 105 -10.80 -10.75 10.22
CA GLU A 105 -11.50 -11.83 10.92
C GLU A 105 -11.14 -11.84 12.42
N GLN A 106 -9.88 -11.61 12.76
CA GLN A 106 -9.42 -11.51 14.13
C GLN A 106 -10.10 -10.33 14.85
N ILE A 107 -10.12 -9.14 14.24
CA ILE A 107 -10.71 -7.95 14.84
C ILE A 107 -12.23 -8.11 14.99
N LYS A 108 -12.93 -8.71 14.02
CA LYS A 108 -14.38 -8.94 14.11
C LYS A 108 -14.77 -9.96 15.15
N ALA A 109 -13.90 -10.87 15.52
CA ALA A 109 -14.10 -11.81 16.61
C ALA A 109 -13.73 -11.24 18.00
N ASP A 110 -13.02 -10.12 18.04
CA ASP A 110 -12.56 -9.48 19.27
C ASP A 110 -13.70 -8.73 19.98
N SER A 111 -13.68 -8.76 21.31
CA SER A 111 -14.62 -8.04 22.19
C SER A 111 -14.70 -6.54 21.86
N ARG A 112 -13.61 -5.92 21.41
CA ARG A 112 -13.59 -4.51 20.97
C ARG A 112 -14.55 -4.24 19.83
N TYR A 113 -14.72 -5.20 18.90
CA TYR A 113 -15.65 -5.07 17.78
C TYR A 113 -17.05 -5.57 18.15
N VAL A 114 -17.15 -6.77 18.73
CA VAL A 114 -18.44 -7.44 19.00
C VAL A 114 -19.37 -6.58 19.86
N ASN A 115 -18.81 -5.90 20.88
CA ASN A 115 -19.56 -5.06 21.80
C ASN A 115 -19.61 -3.58 21.42
N ALA A 116 -18.92 -3.18 20.34
CA ALA A 116 -18.84 -1.79 19.92
C ALA A 116 -20.21 -1.24 19.48
N ASP A 117 -20.34 0.09 19.52
CA ASP A 117 -21.47 0.77 18.93
C ASP A 117 -21.56 0.47 17.43
N SER A 118 -22.79 0.26 16.94
CA SER A 118 -23.02 -0.13 15.53
C SER A 118 -22.45 0.86 14.51
N GLY A 119 -22.43 2.15 14.84
CA GLY A 119 -21.81 3.19 14.01
C GLY A 119 -20.30 3.01 13.86
N LEU A 120 -19.59 2.61 14.93
CA LEU A 120 -18.16 2.35 14.91
C LEU A 120 -17.83 1.06 14.15
N GLN A 121 -18.66 0.02 14.33
CA GLN A 121 -18.57 -1.20 13.52
C GLN A 121 -18.78 -0.90 12.03
N ALA A 122 -19.76 -0.07 11.68
CA ALA A 122 -20.04 0.34 10.31
C ALA A 122 -18.87 1.14 9.70
N ASN A 123 -18.26 2.05 10.46
CA ASN A 123 -17.09 2.80 10.05
C ASN A 123 -15.89 1.88 9.74
N TYR A 124 -15.62 0.91 10.63
CA TYR A 124 -14.57 -0.07 10.41
C TYR A 124 -14.82 -0.92 9.15
N ASN A 125 -16.06 -1.42 8.98
CA ASN A 125 -16.44 -2.19 7.81
C ASN A 125 -16.32 -1.37 6.51
N SER A 126 -16.71 -0.10 6.52
CA SER A 126 -16.60 0.80 5.37
C SER A 126 -15.14 1.05 4.98
N ALA A 127 -14.26 1.25 5.97
CA ALA A 127 -12.83 1.40 5.74
C ALA A 127 -12.21 0.14 5.12
N LEU A 128 -12.57 -1.05 5.63
CA LEU A 128 -12.13 -2.33 5.06
C LEU A 128 -12.62 -2.52 3.62
N ASN A 129 -13.89 -2.19 3.35
CA ASN A 129 -14.46 -2.31 2.00
C ASN A 129 -13.73 -1.41 1.02
N TYR A 130 -13.46 -0.15 1.38
CA TYR A 130 -12.69 0.76 0.53
C TYR A 130 -11.29 0.24 0.24
N GLY A 131 -10.55 -0.21 1.26
CA GLY A 131 -9.23 -0.81 1.07
C GLY A 131 -9.27 -2.07 0.19
N SER A 132 -10.29 -2.91 0.36
CA SER A 132 -10.48 -4.11 -0.46
C SER A 132 -10.77 -3.77 -1.93
N GLN A 133 -11.52 -2.70 -2.19
CA GLN A 133 -11.74 -2.21 -3.56
C GLN A 133 -10.44 -1.76 -4.23
N ILE A 134 -9.56 -1.05 -3.52
CA ILE A 134 -8.23 -0.68 -4.04
C ILE A 134 -7.44 -1.92 -4.45
N ILE A 135 -7.46 -2.97 -3.62
CA ILE A 135 -6.73 -4.21 -3.93
C ILE A 135 -7.32 -4.93 -5.15
N ALA A 136 -8.65 -4.95 -5.27
CA ALA A 136 -9.35 -5.70 -6.31
C ALA A 136 -9.42 -4.97 -7.67
N THR A 137 -9.40 -3.62 -7.66
CA THR A 137 -9.58 -2.84 -8.87
C THR A 137 -8.30 -2.82 -9.72
N THR A 138 -8.40 -3.39 -10.91
CA THR A 138 -7.29 -3.49 -11.87
C THR A 138 -7.38 -2.55 -13.05
N GLN A 139 -8.56 -1.90 -13.27
CA GLN A 139 -8.81 -0.98 -14.40
C GLN A 139 -9.84 0.10 -14.01
N PRO A 140 -9.43 1.37 -13.88
CA PRO A 140 -8.03 1.79 -13.71
C PRO A 140 -7.50 1.38 -12.33
N PRO A 141 -6.25 0.92 -12.22
CA PRO A 141 -5.66 0.61 -10.92
C PRO A 141 -5.33 1.89 -10.16
N GLU A 142 -5.34 1.84 -8.83
CA GLU A 142 -4.82 2.94 -8.01
C GLU A 142 -3.28 2.90 -8.00
N LEU A 143 -2.65 3.97 -8.51
CA LEU A 143 -1.19 4.10 -8.59
C LEU A 143 -0.63 5.12 -7.59
N ASN A 144 -1.50 5.87 -6.91
CA ASN A 144 -1.07 6.85 -5.94
C ASN A 144 -0.87 6.19 -4.57
N LYS A 145 0.40 5.98 -4.18
CA LYS A 145 0.75 5.42 -2.86
C LYS A 145 0.13 6.17 -1.69
N ASP A 146 -0.08 7.50 -1.81
CA ASP A 146 -0.63 8.30 -0.70
C ASP A 146 -2.13 8.04 -0.50
N VAL A 147 -2.86 7.71 -1.57
CA VAL A 147 -4.26 7.24 -1.48
C VAL A 147 -4.31 5.92 -0.73
N ILE A 148 -3.42 4.98 -1.07
CA ILE A 148 -3.32 3.66 -0.45
C ILE A 148 -2.91 3.78 1.03
N ASN A 149 -1.94 4.64 1.34
CA ASN A 149 -1.50 4.91 2.72
C ASN A 149 -2.63 5.53 3.55
N ARG A 150 -3.42 6.45 2.97
CA ARG A 150 -4.61 7.00 3.66
C ARG A 150 -5.67 5.94 3.91
N ALA A 151 -5.94 5.05 2.95
CA ALA A 151 -6.86 3.93 3.17
C ALA A 151 -6.39 3.04 4.31
N THR A 152 -5.10 2.70 4.35
CA THR A 152 -4.49 1.94 5.45
C THR A 152 -4.66 2.64 6.79
N GLN A 153 -4.40 3.95 6.84
CA GLN A 153 -4.54 4.74 8.08
C GLN A 153 -6.01 4.85 8.51
N THR A 154 -6.95 4.95 7.58
CA THR A 154 -8.39 4.98 7.88
C THR A 154 -8.83 3.68 8.54
N ILE A 155 -8.36 2.51 8.07
CA ILE A 155 -8.65 1.22 8.70
C ILE A 155 -8.10 1.20 10.13
N LYS A 156 -6.85 1.59 10.35
CA LYS A 156 -6.22 1.65 11.69
C LYS A 156 -6.98 2.58 12.63
N THR A 157 -7.36 3.75 12.15
CA THR A 157 -8.12 4.72 12.95
C THR A 157 -9.49 4.17 13.33
N ALA A 158 -10.20 3.55 12.38
CA ALA A 158 -11.51 2.95 12.65
C ALA A 158 -11.40 1.75 13.62
N GLU A 159 -10.35 0.93 13.53
CA GLU A 159 -10.05 -0.13 14.49
C GLU A 159 -9.81 0.43 15.90
N ASN A 160 -8.97 1.46 16.03
CA ASN A 160 -8.63 2.07 17.31
C ASN A 160 -9.83 2.77 17.98
N ASN A 161 -10.82 3.19 17.19
CA ASN A 161 -12.02 3.84 17.69
C ASN A 161 -13.09 2.84 18.16
N LEU A 162 -12.88 1.53 17.98
CA LEU A 162 -13.81 0.51 18.49
C LEU A 162 -13.86 0.57 20.02
N ASN A 163 -15.05 0.76 20.55
CA ASN A 163 -15.28 0.99 21.98
C ASN A 163 -15.91 -0.21 22.73
N GLY A 164 -15.89 -1.39 22.11
CA GLY A 164 -16.61 -2.55 22.65
C GLY A 164 -16.17 -3.00 24.03
N GLN A 165 -14.89 -2.83 24.39
CA GLN A 165 -14.42 -3.18 25.74
C GLN A 165 -15.03 -2.27 26.80
N SER A 166 -15.09 -0.95 26.57
CA SER A 166 -15.74 -0.02 27.51
C SER A 166 -17.24 -0.25 27.58
N LYS A 167 -17.88 -0.53 26.43
CA LYS A 167 -19.31 -0.84 26.38
C LYS A 167 -19.68 -2.14 27.10
N LEU A 168 -18.84 -3.16 27.04
CA LEU A 168 -19.01 -4.37 27.83
C LEU A 168 -18.81 -4.11 29.33
N ALA A 169 -17.82 -3.29 29.70
CA ALA A 169 -17.59 -2.92 31.09
C ALA A 169 -18.76 -2.11 31.66
N GLU A 170 -19.31 -1.14 30.91
CA GLU A 170 -20.54 -0.43 31.28
C GLU A 170 -21.69 -1.40 31.51
N ALA A 171 -21.98 -2.28 30.53
CA ALA A 171 -23.05 -3.25 30.64
C ALA A 171 -22.91 -4.15 31.89
N LYS A 172 -21.70 -4.63 32.20
CA LYS A 172 -21.43 -5.41 33.41
C LYS A 172 -21.66 -4.60 34.67
N SER A 173 -21.24 -3.34 34.70
CA SER A 173 -21.51 -2.46 35.85
C SER A 173 -22.99 -2.26 36.08
N ASP A 174 -23.74 -1.93 35.01
CA ASP A 174 -25.20 -1.71 35.09
C ASP A 174 -25.95 -2.99 35.44
N GLY A 175 -25.54 -4.12 34.87
CA GLY A 175 -26.08 -5.45 35.20
C GLY A 175 -25.89 -5.81 36.67
N ASN A 176 -24.69 -5.61 37.21
CA ASN A 176 -24.40 -5.85 38.61
C ASN A 176 -25.25 -4.94 39.53
N GLN A 177 -25.43 -3.66 39.19
CA GLN A 177 -26.29 -2.76 39.93
C GLN A 177 -27.77 -3.21 39.88
N SER A 178 -28.24 -3.67 38.73
CA SER A 178 -29.60 -4.19 38.56
C SER A 178 -29.87 -5.39 39.46
N ILE A 179 -28.90 -6.35 39.54
CA ILE A 179 -29.02 -7.51 40.42
C ILE A 179 -29.11 -7.09 41.90
N GLU A 180 -28.35 -6.07 42.35
CA GLU A 180 -28.41 -5.58 43.72
C GLU A 180 -29.81 -5.06 44.12
N HIS A 181 -30.52 -4.46 43.18
CA HIS A 181 -31.86 -3.92 43.43
C HIS A 181 -32.97 -4.97 43.44
N LEU A 182 -32.73 -6.24 43.10
CA LEU A 182 -33.71 -7.30 43.09
C LEU A 182 -34.03 -7.77 44.54
N GLN A 183 -35.24 -7.43 45.04
CA GLN A 183 -35.66 -7.73 46.41
C GLN A 183 -35.98 -9.21 46.64
N GLY A 184 -36.29 -9.96 45.56
CA GLY A 184 -36.71 -11.37 45.64
C GLY A 184 -35.53 -12.37 45.71
N LEU A 185 -34.28 -11.92 45.53
CA LEU A 185 -33.11 -12.77 45.55
C LEU A 185 -32.45 -12.81 46.92
N THR A 186 -31.99 -14.00 47.33
CA THR A 186 -31.08 -14.17 48.46
C THR A 186 -29.67 -13.66 48.08
N GLN A 187 -28.83 -13.36 49.08
CA GLN A 187 -27.44 -12.92 48.82
C GLN A 187 -26.66 -13.95 47.97
N SER A 188 -26.77 -15.23 48.31
CA SER A 188 -26.08 -16.28 47.53
C SER A 188 -26.56 -16.37 46.07
N GLN A 189 -27.82 -16.02 45.78
CA GLN A 189 -28.34 -15.96 44.41
C GLN A 189 -27.76 -14.72 43.68
N LYS A 190 -27.69 -13.57 44.36
CA LYS A 190 -27.07 -12.37 43.82
C LYS A 190 -25.59 -12.59 43.50
N ASP A 191 -24.81 -13.17 44.44
CA ASP A 191 -23.42 -13.48 44.28
C ASP A 191 -23.18 -14.33 43.02
N LYS A 192 -24.02 -15.36 42.80
CA LYS A 192 -23.94 -16.19 41.60
C LYS A 192 -24.22 -15.41 40.31
N GLN A 193 -25.20 -14.50 40.32
CA GLN A 193 -25.49 -13.68 39.15
C GLN A 193 -24.35 -12.69 38.85
N HIS A 194 -23.73 -12.09 39.87
CA HIS A 194 -22.55 -11.27 39.72
C HIS A 194 -21.37 -12.03 39.07
N ASP A 195 -21.13 -13.27 39.50
CA ASP A 195 -20.10 -14.11 38.89
C ASP A 195 -20.38 -14.37 37.41
N LEU A 196 -21.63 -14.66 37.04
CA LEU A 196 -22.03 -14.87 35.65
C LEU A 196 -21.87 -13.60 34.82
N ILE A 197 -22.32 -12.44 35.32
CA ILE A 197 -22.14 -11.13 34.68
C ILE A 197 -20.65 -10.83 34.45
N ASN A 198 -19.83 -11.06 35.47
CA ASN A 198 -18.38 -10.79 35.37
C ASN A 198 -17.67 -11.69 34.34
N GLN A 199 -18.17 -12.91 34.13
CA GLN A 199 -17.66 -13.85 33.12
C GLN A 199 -18.19 -13.58 31.70
N ALA A 200 -19.24 -12.81 31.52
CA ALA A 200 -19.86 -12.52 30.23
C ALA A 200 -18.80 -11.87 29.26
N GLN A 201 -18.82 -12.28 28.01
CA GLN A 201 -17.95 -11.77 26.95
C GLN A 201 -18.64 -10.79 26.01
N THR A 202 -19.98 -10.74 26.08
CA THR A 202 -20.80 -9.84 25.24
C THR A 202 -21.83 -9.11 26.09
N LYS A 203 -22.25 -7.93 25.62
CA LYS A 203 -23.39 -7.18 26.22
C LYS A 203 -24.67 -8.02 26.24
N GLN A 204 -24.93 -8.76 25.15
CA GLN A 204 -26.10 -9.63 25.08
C GLN A 204 -26.10 -10.68 26.20
N GLN A 205 -24.94 -11.30 26.52
CA GLN A 205 -24.84 -12.23 27.63
C GLN A 205 -25.14 -11.57 28.98
N VAL A 206 -24.74 -10.32 29.17
CA VAL A 206 -25.10 -9.57 30.39
C VAL A 206 -26.58 -9.33 30.44
N ASP A 207 -27.22 -8.88 29.34
CA ASP A 207 -28.63 -8.64 29.25
C ASP A 207 -29.45 -9.93 29.53
N ASP A 208 -28.99 -11.07 28.98
CA ASP A 208 -29.65 -12.39 29.18
C ASP A 208 -29.55 -12.88 30.64
N ILE A 209 -28.54 -12.44 31.40
CA ILE A 209 -28.38 -12.79 32.81
C ILE A 209 -29.30 -11.91 33.72
N VAL A 210 -29.47 -10.64 33.33
CA VAL A 210 -30.25 -9.65 34.13
C VAL A 210 -31.75 -9.80 33.92
N ASN A 211 -32.22 -10.27 32.75
CA ASN A 211 -33.65 -10.45 32.42
C ASN A 211 -34.16 -11.83 32.78
#